data_a270f0a35d453b4cad2bc062396e2a72
#
_entry.id   a270f0a35d453b4cad2bc062396e2a72
#
_cell.length_a   1.000
_cell.length_b   1.000
_cell.length_c   1.000
_cell.angle_alpha   90.00
_cell.angle_beta   90.00
_cell.angle_gamma   90.00
#
_symmetry.space_group_name_H-M   'P 1'
#
loop_
_entity.id
_entity.type
_entity.pdbx_description
1 polymer ?
#
loop_
_entity_poly.entity_id
_entity_poly.type
_entity_poly.pdbx_seq_one_letter_code
_entity_poly.pdbx_strand_id
1 'polypeptide(L)'
;GKLVRELRPQQVPAHLTRLGNSYQAELLDAAAQACRGGIKRSHMVSYAEDGSLLTELFTRDGSGTLVDQEQFESLREATINDVGGLIDLITPLEEQGILVRRSREVLEREIGQFSIVERDGLIIACAALYPINESDSGELACLAVSSDYRHGGRGDELLERIEQRARAMGLKTLFVLTTR
;
A
#
# COMPACT_ATOMS: atom_id res chain seq x y z
N GLY A 1 -8.51 -21.40 5.31
CA GLY A 1 -8.34 -20.32 4.33
C GLY A 1 -7.57 -19.18 4.95
N LYS A 2 -6.93 -18.33 4.16
CA LYS A 2 -6.25 -17.14 4.66
C LYS A 2 -7.30 -16.06 4.95
N LEU A 3 -7.22 -15.39 6.10
CA LEU A 3 -8.09 -14.25 6.44
C LEU A 3 -7.81 -13.10 5.47
N VAL A 4 -8.87 -12.56 4.88
CA VAL A 4 -8.80 -11.30 4.11
C VAL A 4 -9.15 -10.17 5.08
N ARG A 5 -8.18 -9.32 5.37
CA ARG A 5 -8.34 -8.29 6.42
C ARG A 5 -9.12 -7.07 5.97
N GLU A 6 -9.03 -6.73 4.69
CA GLU A 6 -9.66 -5.52 4.14
C GLU A 6 -10.23 -5.80 2.74
N LEU A 7 -11.43 -5.32 2.49
CA LEU A 7 -12.11 -5.42 1.21
C LEU A 7 -12.86 -4.12 0.91
N ARG A 8 -12.87 -3.76 -0.36
CA ARG A 8 -13.79 -2.73 -0.86
C ARG A 8 -15.12 -3.36 -1.27
N PRO A 9 -16.25 -2.65 -1.16
CA PRO A 9 -17.54 -3.16 -1.61
C PRO A 9 -17.54 -3.69 -3.06
N GLN A 10 -16.67 -3.14 -3.93
CA GLN A 10 -16.51 -3.57 -5.32
C GLN A 10 -15.79 -4.91 -5.48
N GLN A 11 -14.93 -5.27 -4.53
CA GLN A 11 -14.16 -6.52 -4.53
C GLN A 11 -14.97 -7.70 -3.96
N VAL A 12 -15.98 -7.41 -3.15
CA VAL A 12 -16.80 -8.42 -2.46
C VAL A 12 -17.41 -9.45 -3.41
N PRO A 13 -17.97 -9.13 -4.60
CA PRO A 13 -18.57 -10.13 -5.49
C PRO A 13 -17.61 -11.27 -5.87
N ALA A 14 -16.34 -10.99 -6.10
CA ALA A 14 -15.34 -12.00 -6.41
C ALA A 14 -15.09 -12.97 -5.23
N HIS A 15 -15.18 -12.47 -4.00
CA HIS A 15 -15.07 -13.28 -2.79
C HIS A 15 -16.31 -14.10 -2.51
N LEU A 16 -17.52 -13.57 -2.78
CA LEU A 16 -18.78 -14.31 -2.65
C LEU A 16 -18.80 -15.56 -3.54
N THR A 17 -18.29 -15.44 -4.77
CA THR A 17 -18.20 -16.58 -5.69
C THR A 17 -17.36 -17.72 -5.10
N ARG A 18 -16.29 -17.40 -4.35
CA ARG A 18 -15.42 -18.39 -3.70
C ARG A 18 -16.00 -18.97 -2.42
N LEU A 19 -16.79 -18.18 -1.68
CA LEU A 19 -17.41 -18.58 -0.42
C LEU A 19 -18.68 -19.39 -0.63
N GLY A 20 -19.31 -19.31 -1.82
CA GLY A 20 -20.58 -20.00 -2.14
C GLY A 20 -21.70 -19.57 -1.20
N ASN A 21 -22.64 -20.49 -0.94
CA ASN A 21 -23.78 -20.26 -0.05
C ASN A 21 -23.39 -20.55 1.41
N SER A 22 -22.48 -19.77 1.95
CA SER A 22 -22.03 -19.89 3.34
C SER A 22 -22.52 -18.71 4.18
N TYR A 23 -22.62 -18.92 5.50
CA TYR A 23 -22.96 -17.84 6.43
C TYR A 23 -21.96 -16.65 6.34
N GLN A 24 -20.69 -16.95 6.10
CA GLN A 24 -19.67 -15.94 5.88
C GLN A 24 -19.93 -15.11 4.62
N ALA A 25 -20.45 -15.73 3.55
CA ALA A 25 -20.83 -15.02 2.34
C ALA A 25 -22.01 -14.06 2.59
N GLU A 26 -23.02 -14.51 3.34
CA GLU A 26 -24.17 -13.67 3.70
C GLU A 26 -23.75 -12.45 4.53
N LEU A 27 -22.88 -12.66 5.54
CA LEU A 27 -22.34 -11.56 6.35
C LEU A 27 -21.49 -10.59 5.51
N LEU A 28 -20.65 -11.11 4.63
CA LEU A 28 -19.81 -10.28 3.78
C LEU A 28 -20.62 -9.45 2.80
N ASP A 29 -21.69 -10.03 2.22
CA ASP A 29 -22.59 -9.30 1.33
C ASP A 29 -23.36 -8.22 2.10
N ALA A 30 -23.87 -8.54 3.29
CA ALA A 30 -24.53 -7.56 4.15
C ALA A 30 -23.61 -6.39 4.53
N ALA A 31 -22.34 -6.67 4.87
CA ALA A 31 -21.34 -5.64 5.16
C ALA A 31 -21.09 -4.74 3.94
N ALA A 32 -20.98 -5.33 2.75
CA ALA A 32 -20.81 -4.58 1.51
C ALA A 32 -22.05 -3.73 1.15
N GLN A 33 -23.26 -4.26 1.37
CA GLN A 33 -24.50 -3.52 1.15
C GLN A 33 -24.61 -2.34 2.14
N ALA A 34 -24.29 -2.53 3.40
CA ALA A 34 -24.27 -1.46 4.39
C ALA A 34 -23.32 -0.32 3.96
N CYS A 35 -22.12 -0.68 3.49
CA CYS A 35 -21.18 0.31 2.97
C CYS A 35 -21.74 1.02 1.73
N ARG A 36 -22.31 0.31 0.75
CA ARG A 36 -22.95 0.94 -0.41
C ARG A 36 -24.11 1.86 -0.02
N GLY A 37 -24.80 1.55 1.08
CA GLY A 37 -25.86 2.36 1.67
C GLY A 37 -25.39 3.59 2.46
N GLY A 38 -24.08 3.86 2.53
CA GLY A 38 -23.52 5.05 3.16
C GLY A 38 -22.86 4.82 4.52
N ILE A 39 -22.82 3.58 5.02
CA ILE A 39 -21.99 3.24 6.18
C ILE A 39 -20.52 3.26 5.74
N LYS A 40 -19.70 4.04 6.44
CA LYS A 40 -18.28 4.16 6.08
C LYS A 40 -17.55 2.84 6.20
N ARG A 41 -17.73 2.11 7.30
CA ARG A 41 -16.98 0.91 7.67
C ARG A 41 -17.89 -0.16 8.25
N SER A 42 -17.69 -1.40 7.82
CA SER A 42 -18.35 -2.58 8.38
C SER A 42 -17.30 -3.61 8.77
N HIS A 43 -17.25 -3.96 10.04
CA HIS A 43 -16.29 -4.90 10.60
C HIS A 43 -16.95 -6.26 10.81
N MET A 44 -16.33 -7.33 10.33
CA MET A 44 -16.71 -8.72 10.57
C MET A 44 -15.68 -9.33 11.51
N VAL A 45 -16.05 -9.57 12.75
CA VAL A 45 -15.14 -10.03 13.82
C VAL A 45 -15.62 -11.36 14.34
N SER A 46 -14.71 -12.28 14.66
CA SER A 46 -15.04 -13.57 15.27
C SER A 46 -15.50 -13.37 16.72
N TYR A 47 -16.63 -13.96 17.07
CA TYR A 47 -17.09 -14.01 18.47
C TYR A 47 -16.41 -15.14 19.27
N ALA A 48 -15.74 -16.06 18.59
CA ALA A 48 -15.11 -17.22 19.22
C ALA A 48 -13.74 -16.89 19.85
N GLU A 49 -13.17 -15.75 19.50
CA GLU A 49 -11.86 -15.30 20.02
C GLU A 49 -12.08 -14.21 21.07
N ASP A 50 -11.62 -14.45 22.30
CA ASP A 50 -11.69 -13.46 23.35
C ASP A 50 -10.83 -12.24 23.01
N GLY A 51 -11.37 -11.03 23.24
CA GLY A 51 -10.70 -9.77 22.92
C GLY A 51 -10.64 -9.40 21.44
N SER A 52 -11.21 -10.19 20.52
CA SER A 52 -11.15 -9.95 19.09
C SER A 52 -11.73 -8.58 18.69
N LEU A 53 -12.82 -8.14 19.33
CA LEU A 53 -13.40 -6.81 19.09
C LEU A 53 -12.46 -5.68 19.50
N LEU A 54 -11.77 -5.84 20.64
CA LEU A 54 -10.78 -4.84 21.08
C LEU A 54 -9.58 -4.80 20.12
N THR A 55 -9.10 -5.96 19.71
CA THR A 55 -8.03 -6.06 18.72
C THR A 55 -8.44 -5.38 17.41
N GLU A 56 -9.67 -5.62 16.94
CA GLU A 56 -10.18 -5.01 15.72
C GLU A 56 -10.25 -3.48 15.79
N LEU A 57 -10.70 -2.93 16.92
CA LEU A 57 -10.95 -1.49 17.07
C LEU A 57 -9.71 -0.70 17.49
N PHE A 58 -8.79 -1.32 18.22
CA PHE A 58 -7.65 -0.63 18.83
C PHE A 58 -6.28 -0.99 18.25
N THR A 59 -6.22 -1.92 17.29
CA THR A 59 -4.99 -2.21 16.56
C THR A 59 -5.14 -1.84 15.08
N ARG A 60 -4.01 -1.50 14.46
CA ARG A 60 -3.99 -1.08 13.04
C ARG A 60 -4.42 -2.20 12.08
N ASP A 61 -4.05 -3.44 12.39
CA ASP A 61 -4.31 -4.57 11.49
C ASP A 61 -5.60 -5.32 11.79
N GLY A 62 -6.22 -5.04 12.93
CA GLY A 62 -7.42 -5.71 13.37
C GLY A 62 -7.28 -7.23 13.53
N SER A 63 -8.38 -7.91 13.85
CA SER A 63 -8.47 -9.37 13.95
C SER A 63 -9.46 -9.97 12.95
N GLY A 64 -10.29 -9.13 12.35
CA GLY A 64 -11.40 -9.51 11.49
C GLY A 64 -11.22 -9.15 10.01
N THR A 65 -12.36 -9.02 9.34
CA THR A 65 -12.46 -8.49 7.98
C THR A 65 -13.19 -7.16 8.02
N LEU A 66 -12.55 -6.13 7.50
CA LEU A 66 -13.10 -4.81 7.31
C LEU A 66 -13.62 -4.67 5.87
N VAL A 67 -14.85 -4.19 5.72
CA VAL A 67 -15.36 -3.68 4.45
C VAL A 67 -15.48 -2.17 4.57
N ASP A 68 -14.77 -1.43 3.71
CA ASP A 68 -14.71 0.02 3.76
C ASP A 68 -14.92 0.66 2.37
N GLN A 69 -15.58 1.79 2.34
CA GLN A 69 -15.72 2.62 1.14
C GLN A 69 -14.51 3.52 0.91
N GLU A 70 -13.85 3.96 1.97
CA GLU A 70 -12.70 4.85 1.90
C GLU A 70 -11.43 4.02 1.67
N GLN A 71 -10.55 4.56 0.88
CA GLN A 71 -9.24 3.96 0.65
C GLN A 71 -8.35 4.33 1.84
N PHE A 72 -8.07 3.37 2.74
CA PHE A 72 -7.09 3.58 3.82
C PHE A 72 -5.69 3.82 3.29
N GLU A 73 -5.42 3.31 2.09
CA GLU A 73 -4.15 3.46 1.43
C GLU A 73 -4.31 4.41 0.26
N SER A 74 -3.48 5.44 0.20
CA SER A 74 -3.38 6.34 -0.93
C SER A 74 -2.03 6.16 -1.61
N LEU A 75 -2.06 5.81 -2.90
CA LEU A 75 -0.89 5.85 -3.77
C LEU A 75 -0.82 7.23 -4.42
N ARG A 76 0.18 8.02 -4.04
CA ARG A 76 0.35 9.41 -4.48
C ARG A 76 1.81 9.78 -4.65
N GLU A 77 2.06 10.93 -5.25
CA GLU A 77 3.40 11.53 -5.25
C GLU A 77 3.75 12.05 -3.86
N ALA A 78 5.01 11.92 -3.50
CA ALA A 78 5.50 12.42 -2.23
C ALA A 78 5.65 13.94 -2.25
N THR A 79 5.49 14.54 -1.09
CA THR A 79 5.68 15.97 -0.83
C THR A 79 6.74 16.18 0.24
N ILE A 80 7.16 17.42 0.43
CA ILE A 80 8.17 17.75 1.46
C ILE A 80 7.77 17.30 2.86
N ASN A 81 6.48 17.22 3.15
CA ASN A 81 5.98 16.77 4.44
C ASN A 81 6.18 15.27 4.67
N ASP A 82 6.42 14.51 3.60
CA ASP A 82 6.58 13.05 3.65
C ASP A 82 8.02 12.61 3.93
N VAL A 83 8.98 13.53 3.91
CA VAL A 83 10.43 13.22 4.09
C VAL A 83 10.70 12.46 5.39
N GLY A 84 10.04 12.85 6.50
CA GLY A 84 10.19 12.16 7.79
C GLY A 84 9.74 10.71 7.70
N GLY A 85 8.54 10.45 7.20
CA GLY A 85 8.00 9.09 7.04
C GLY A 85 8.78 8.25 6.02
N LEU A 86 9.33 8.86 4.97
CA LEU A 86 10.23 8.18 4.03
C LEU A 86 11.52 7.73 4.73
N ILE A 87 12.13 8.59 5.54
CA ILE A 87 13.32 8.23 6.33
C ILE A 87 13.03 7.05 7.25
N ASP A 88 11.92 7.09 7.97
CA ASP A 88 11.51 6.02 8.88
C ASP A 88 11.33 4.68 8.14
N LEU A 89 10.79 4.72 6.91
CA LEU A 89 10.61 3.53 6.09
C LEU A 89 11.93 2.97 5.54
N ILE A 90 12.82 3.83 5.02
CA ILE A 90 14.01 3.38 4.28
C ILE A 90 15.24 3.12 5.17
N THR A 91 15.38 3.81 6.31
CA THR A 91 16.55 3.68 7.19
C THR A 91 16.84 2.23 7.59
N PRO A 92 15.87 1.40 8.02
CA PRO A 92 16.15 0.00 8.34
C PRO A 92 16.70 -0.81 7.15
N LEU A 93 16.30 -0.47 5.93
CA LEU A 93 16.76 -1.13 4.71
C LEU A 93 18.14 -0.64 4.28
N GLU A 94 18.46 0.62 4.53
CA GLU A 94 19.79 1.20 4.33
C GLU A 94 20.81 0.61 5.32
N GLU A 95 20.44 0.41 6.58
CA GLU A 95 21.27 -0.23 7.59
C GLU A 95 21.58 -1.69 7.27
N GLN A 96 20.64 -2.39 6.64
CA GLN A 96 20.80 -3.76 6.15
C GLN A 96 21.59 -3.84 4.83
N GLY A 97 21.97 -2.70 4.22
CA GLY A 97 22.64 -2.64 2.93
C GLY A 97 21.76 -3.04 1.73
N ILE A 98 20.44 -3.03 1.91
CA ILE A 98 19.47 -3.32 0.83
C ILE A 98 19.27 -2.08 -0.05
N LEU A 99 19.24 -0.90 0.57
CA LEU A 99 19.14 0.37 -0.12
C LEU A 99 20.41 1.19 0.06
N VAL A 100 20.71 2.03 -0.92
CA VAL A 100 21.77 3.03 -0.83
C VAL A 100 21.35 4.14 0.13
N ARG A 101 22.23 4.51 1.05
CA ARG A 101 21.99 5.58 2.01
C ARG A 101 21.76 6.92 1.33
N ARG A 102 20.75 7.64 1.80
CA ARG A 102 20.40 8.99 1.35
C ARG A 102 20.32 9.92 2.54
N SER A 103 20.98 11.08 2.43
CA SER A 103 20.82 12.11 3.47
C SER A 103 19.45 12.76 3.37
N ARG A 104 19.02 13.38 4.46
CA ARG A 104 17.75 14.13 4.50
C ARG A 104 17.71 15.21 3.42
N GLU A 105 18.79 15.93 3.21
CA GLU A 105 18.91 17.01 2.22
C GLU A 105 18.76 16.48 0.79
N VAL A 106 19.24 15.26 0.51
CA VAL A 106 19.05 14.60 -0.78
C VAL A 106 17.57 14.26 -0.98
N LEU A 107 16.93 13.67 0.04
CA LEU A 107 15.51 13.33 -0.02
C LEU A 107 14.62 14.57 -0.20
N GLU A 108 14.91 15.65 0.52
CA GLU A 108 14.19 16.92 0.39
C GLU A 108 14.30 17.51 -1.01
N ARG A 109 15.50 17.45 -1.62
CA ARG A 109 15.72 17.94 -2.98
C ARG A 109 15.05 17.08 -4.04
N GLU A 110 14.98 15.78 -3.82
CA GLU A 110 14.55 14.79 -4.81
C GLU A 110 13.15 14.24 -4.52
N ILE A 111 12.43 14.84 -3.55
CA ILE A 111 11.13 14.33 -3.08
C ILE A 111 10.10 14.14 -4.20
N GLY A 112 10.10 15.00 -5.21
CA GLY A 112 9.22 14.89 -6.36
C GLY A 112 9.48 13.66 -7.26
N GLN A 113 10.59 12.96 -7.07
CA GLN A 113 10.86 11.70 -7.77
C GLN A 113 10.12 10.51 -7.13
N PHE A 114 9.68 10.65 -5.87
CA PHE A 114 9.08 9.58 -5.11
C PHE A 114 7.57 9.48 -5.31
N SER A 115 7.09 8.24 -5.45
CA SER A 115 5.70 7.85 -5.24
C SER A 115 5.63 7.02 -3.96
N ILE A 116 4.58 7.24 -3.16
CA ILE A 116 4.42 6.62 -1.85
C ILE A 116 3.04 5.97 -1.73
N VAL A 117 2.97 4.93 -0.93
CA VAL A 117 1.71 4.41 -0.39
C VAL A 117 1.63 4.84 1.06
N GLU A 118 0.62 5.65 1.37
CA GLU A 118 0.31 6.12 2.71
C GLU A 118 -0.90 5.38 3.25
N ARG A 119 -0.85 5.01 4.52
CA ARG A 119 -1.96 4.45 5.28
C ARG A 119 -2.04 5.11 6.66
N ASP A 120 -3.15 5.80 6.94
CA ASP A 120 -3.40 6.46 8.22
C ASP A 120 -2.24 7.37 8.66
N GLY A 121 -1.68 8.16 7.73
CA GLY A 121 -0.54 9.04 8.00
C GLY A 121 0.82 8.34 8.08
N LEU A 122 0.88 7.02 7.90
CA LEU A 122 2.12 6.26 7.85
C LEU A 122 2.50 5.94 6.41
N ILE A 123 3.73 6.23 6.02
CA ILE A 123 4.27 5.79 4.73
C ILE A 123 4.69 4.33 4.85
N ILE A 124 4.00 3.46 4.14
CA ILE A 124 4.17 2.00 4.21
C ILE A 124 4.92 1.43 3.01
N ALA A 125 4.99 2.17 1.92
CA ALA A 125 5.78 1.79 0.75
C ALA A 125 6.20 3.02 -0.06
N CYS A 126 7.30 2.92 -0.78
CA CYS A 126 7.77 3.96 -1.69
C CYS A 126 8.51 3.39 -2.89
N ALA A 127 8.58 4.18 -3.97
CA ALA A 127 9.46 3.98 -5.12
C ALA A 127 9.83 5.34 -5.70
N ALA A 128 11.00 5.44 -6.31
CA ALA A 128 11.47 6.65 -6.98
C ALA A 128 11.72 6.41 -8.47
N LEU A 129 11.45 7.42 -9.29
CA LEU A 129 11.78 7.46 -10.71
C LEU A 129 12.78 8.55 -10.99
N TYR A 130 13.95 8.18 -11.45
CA TYR A 130 15.01 9.10 -11.86
C TYR A 130 15.18 9.09 -13.39
N PRO A 131 14.64 10.08 -14.11
CA PRO A 131 14.91 10.22 -15.54
C PRO A 131 16.41 10.49 -15.76
N ILE A 132 16.97 9.84 -16.78
CA ILE A 132 18.36 10.12 -17.21
C ILE A 132 18.31 11.20 -18.27
N ASN A 133 18.97 12.33 -17.98
CA ASN A 133 19.08 13.42 -18.93
C ASN A 133 19.66 12.93 -20.27
N GLU A 134 19.13 13.45 -21.37
CA GLU A 134 19.56 13.15 -22.74
C GLU A 134 19.31 11.68 -23.18
N SER A 135 18.52 10.91 -22.45
CA SER A 135 18.10 9.57 -22.88
C SER A 135 16.61 9.34 -22.64
N ASP A 136 16.02 8.45 -23.44
CA ASP A 136 14.63 7.99 -23.25
C ASP A 136 14.55 6.94 -22.13
N SER A 137 15.43 7.03 -21.13
CA SER A 137 15.57 6.02 -20.07
C SER A 137 15.39 6.60 -18.69
N GLY A 138 14.95 5.79 -17.74
CA GLY A 138 14.84 6.16 -16.34
C GLY A 138 15.21 5.01 -15.42
N GLU A 139 15.69 5.35 -14.24
CA GLU A 139 15.97 4.40 -13.17
C GLU A 139 14.78 4.31 -12.22
N LEU A 140 14.28 3.11 -12.00
CA LEU A 140 13.44 2.78 -10.85
C LEU A 140 14.37 2.50 -9.67
N ALA A 141 14.31 3.35 -8.67
CA ALA A 141 15.14 3.24 -7.47
C ALA A 141 14.30 3.22 -6.20
N CYS A 142 14.93 2.87 -5.09
CA CYS A 142 14.34 2.97 -3.75
C CYS A 142 12.96 2.30 -3.62
N LEU A 143 12.73 1.16 -4.30
CA LEU A 143 11.52 0.38 -4.09
C LEU A 143 11.57 -0.29 -2.72
N ALA A 144 10.72 0.17 -1.83
CA ALA A 144 10.63 -0.32 -0.46
C ALA A 144 9.18 -0.55 -0.05
N VAL A 145 8.95 -1.65 0.68
CA VAL A 145 7.67 -1.94 1.34
C VAL A 145 7.99 -2.35 2.78
N SER A 146 7.33 -1.71 3.74
CA SER A 146 7.45 -2.04 5.16
C SER A 146 7.20 -3.53 5.39
N SER A 147 7.99 -4.15 6.26
CA SER A 147 7.90 -5.59 6.58
C SER A 147 6.49 -6.03 6.96
N ASP A 148 5.79 -5.18 7.71
CA ASP A 148 4.47 -5.45 8.25
C ASP A 148 3.36 -5.42 7.18
N TYR A 149 3.67 -4.80 6.03
CA TYR A 149 2.73 -4.59 4.93
C TYR A 149 3.10 -5.35 3.65
N ARG A 150 4.05 -6.28 3.72
CA ARG A 150 4.41 -7.16 2.58
C ARG A 150 3.24 -8.08 2.19
N HIS A 151 3.29 -8.59 0.96
CA HIS A 151 2.30 -9.52 0.38
C HIS A 151 0.90 -8.94 0.08
N GLY A 152 0.74 -7.62 0.12
CA GLY A 152 -0.52 -6.93 -0.23
C GLY A 152 -0.58 -6.35 -1.65
N GLY A 153 0.40 -6.67 -2.53
CA GLY A 153 0.42 -6.15 -3.91
C GLY A 153 0.95 -4.72 -4.06
N ARG A 154 1.36 -4.07 -2.97
CA ARG A 154 1.80 -2.65 -2.97
C ARG A 154 3.05 -2.39 -3.80
N GLY A 155 3.95 -3.38 -3.89
CA GLY A 155 5.12 -3.30 -4.77
C GLY A 155 4.72 -3.25 -6.24
N ASP A 156 3.74 -4.07 -6.63
CA ASP A 156 3.21 -4.10 -8.00
C ASP A 156 2.46 -2.80 -8.32
N GLU A 157 1.65 -2.28 -7.39
CA GLU A 157 0.96 -1.00 -7.56
C GLU A 157 1.95 0.19 -7.73
N LEU A 158 3.03 0.20 -6.94
CA LEU A 158 4.09 1.20 -7.08
C LEU A 158 4.80 1.07 -8.43
N LEU A 159 5.10 -0.15 -8.86
CA LEU A 159 5.73 -0.41 -10.16
C LEU A 159 4.85 0.09 -11.30
N GLU A 160 3.56 -0.23 -11.30
CA GLU A 160 2.58 0.28 -12.26
C GLU A 160 2.53 1.81 -12.26
N ARG A 161 2.56 2.44 -11.08
CA ARG A 161 2.59 3.90 -10.95
C ARG A 161 3.84 4.50 -11.56
N ILE A 162 5.01 3.91 -11.29
CA ILE A 162 6.29 4.38 -11.86
C ILE A 162 6.29 4.22 -13.38
N GLU A 163 5.79 3.09 -13.90
CA GLU A 163 5.64 2.91 -15.35
C GLU A 163 4.72 3.96 -15.99
N GLN A 164 3.60 4.28 -15.37
CA GLN A 164 2.69 5.33 -15.84
C GLN A 164 3.38 6.69 -15.88
N ARG A 165 4.11 7.04 -14.81
CA ARG A 165 4.90 8.28 -14.76
C ARG A 165 5.96 8.32 -15.85
N ALA A 166 6.71 7.23 -16.02
CA ALA A 166 7.74 7.12 -17.05
C ALA A 166 7.16 7.32 -18.46
N ARG A 167 6.02 6.67 -18.76
CA ARG A 167 5.33 6.86 -20.05
C ARG A 167 4.86 8.31 -20.25
N ALA A 168 4.32 8.93 -19.20
CA ALA A 168 3.89 10.34 -19.24
C ALA A 168 5.06 11.30 -19.49
N MET A 169 6.27 10.95 -19.07
CA MET A 169 7.51 11.69 -19.33
C MET A 169 8.16 11.34 -20.67
N GLY A 170 7.58 10.41 -21.45
CA GLY A 170 8.12 9.98 -22.74
C GLY A 170 9.29 9.00 -22.65
N LEU A 171 9.56 8.43 -21.46
CA LEU A 171 10.60 7.42 -21.29
C LEU A 171 10.19 6.10 -21.95
N LYS A 172 11.13 5.47 -22.64
CA LYS A 172 10.92 4.18 -23.35
C LYS A 172 11.51 2.99 -22.61
N THR A 173 12.48 3.25 -21.74
CA THR A 173 13.20 2.22 -21.01
C THR A 173 13.22 2.53 -19.52
N LEU A 174 12.85 1.55 -18.70
CA LEU A 174 13.09 1.56 -17.27
C LEU A 174 14.09 0.48 -16.91
N PHE A 175 15.03 0.79 -16.03
CA PHE A 175 15.95 -0.18 -15.47
C PHE A 175 16.05 -0.03 -13.95
N VAL A 176 16.53 -1.07 -13.31
CA VAL A 176 16.75 -1.13 -11.87
C VAL A 176 18.21 -1.49 -11.63
N LEU A 177 18.88 -0.72 -10.77
CA LEU A 177 20.19 -1.10 -10.27
C LEU A 177 20.00 -1.97 -9.02
N THR A 178 20.53 -3.17 -9.05
CA THR A 178 20.50 -4.09 -7.91
C THR A 178 21.90 -4.43 -7.46
N THR A 179 22.09 -4.53 -6.16
CA THR A 179 23.36 -4.92 -5.53
C THR A 179 23.48 -6.43 -5.31
N ARG A 180 22.47 -7.20 -5.75
CA ARG A 180 22.42 -8.67 -5.59
C ARG A 180 22.05 -9.35 -6.88
#